data_70ea235eaecbd94894f0fba5cb3f1759
#
_entry.id   70ea235eaecbd94894f0fba5cb3f1759
#
_cell.length_a   1.000
_cell.length_b   1.000
_cell.length_c   1.000
_cell.angle_alpha   90.00
_cell.angle_beta   90.00
_cell.angle_gamma   90.00
#
_symmetry.space_group_name_H-M   'P 1'
#
loop_
_entity.id
_entity.type
_entity.pdbx_description
1 polymer ?
#
loop_
_entity_poly.entity_id
_entity_poly.type
_entity_poly.pdbx_seq_one_letter_code
_entity_poly.pdbx_strand_id
1 'polypeptide(L)'
;DLGGGHYGRKHDKKQRSAFVPFIDQDEYLSAILDNEMIDGIASSILGDDYNYTSSDGNFYVGDTGWHSDGYTRIKYVSIKMAMYLDAVTSNTGCLRVIPGSHHVGDAFAEFLHEASHNSKQQTQEELWGITGIDVPAVALESNPGDLVVFNHRLKHSSFGGGDSRRMFTMNFQEHHLNEDLPLLKDDIGNLARFWPKRAYGKVMMETAGASRMKHLEQRLANEAHLA
;
A
#
# COMPACT_ATOMS: atom_id res chain seq x y z
N ASP A 1 -13.36 -17.84 5.66
CA ASP A 1 -12.32 -17.20 6.46
C ASP A 1 -11.62 -16.17 5.61
N LEU A 2 -12.03 -14.95 5.78
CA LEU A 2 -11.34 -13.81 5.17
C LEU A 2 -10.02 -13.62 5.92
N GLY A 3 -8.90 -13.74 5.21
CA GLY A 3 -7.59 -13.43 5.75
C GLY A 3 -7.60 -12.01 6.32
N GLY A 4 -6.78 -11.72 7.32
CA GLY A 4 -6.66 -10.36 7.79
C GLY A 4 -6.40 -10.22 9.28
N GLY A 5 -5.97 -9.03 9.69
CA GLY A 5 -5.55 -8.68 11.03
C GLY A 5 -6.61 -8.79 12.13
N HIS A 6 -7.86 -9.14 11.78
CA HIS A 6 -8.96 -9.24 12.73
C HIS A 6 -9.28 -10.66 13.21
N TYR A 7 -8.82 -11.68 12.52
CA TYR A 7 -9.16 -13.07 12.87
C TYR A 7 -10.68 -13.25 13.09
N GLY A 8 -11.51 -12.66 12.24
CA GLY A 8 -12.97 -12.70 12.33
C GLY A 8 -13.61 -11.84 13.42
N ARG A 9 -12.85 -10.97 14.07
CA ARG A 9 -13.41 -10.05 15.09
C ARG A 9 -14.21 -8.92 14.46
N LYS A 10 -15.33 -8.59 15.06
CA LYS A 10 -16.09 -7.40 14.68
C LYS A 10 -15.27 -6.15 14.98
N HIS A 11 -15.29 -5.16 14.06
CA HIS A 11 -14.67 -3.86 14.30
C HIS A 11 -15.28 -3.20 15.54
N ASP A 12 -14.43 -2.81 16.49
CA ASP A 12 -14.83 -2.30 17.81
C ASP A 12 -14.65 -0.77 17.96
N LYS A 13 -14.22 -0.11 16.89
CA LYS A 13 -13.94 1.34 16.85
C LYS A 13 -12.84 1.82 17.82
N LYS A 14 -12.04 0.90 18.37
CA LYS A 14 -10.93 1.23 19.27
C LYS A 14 -9.58 1.15 18.59
N GLN A 15 -9.48 0.34 17.54
CA GLN A 15 -8.27 0.14 16.78
C GLN A 15 -8.58 -0.15 15.31
N ARG A 16 -7.60 0.11 14.45
CA ARG A 16 -7.68 -0.19 13.03
C ARG A 16 -8.05 -1.65 12.79
N SER A 17 -8.94 -1.87 11.83
CA SER A 17 -9.25 -3.16 11.25
C SER A 17 -8.67 -3.27 9.84
N ALA A 18 -8.06 -4.39 9.49
CA ALA A 18 -7.52 -4.62 8.16
C ALA A 18 -7.89 -6.01 7.61
N PHE A 19 -8.21 -6.08 6.33
CA PHE A 19 -8.35 -7.31 5.54
C PHE A 19 -7.22 -7.37 4.52
N VAL A 20 -6.45 -8.44 4.52
CA VAL A 20 -5.33 -8.65 3.60
C VAL A 20 -5.30 -10.12 3.18
N PRO A 21 -5.28 -10.43 1.88
CA PRO A 21 -5.53 -9.54 0.74
C PRO A 21 -7.01 -9.13 0.68
N PHE A 22 -7.30 -7.94 0.18
CA PHE A 22 -8.67 -7.41 0.17
C PHE A 22 -9.42 -7.69 -1.13
N ILE A 23 -8.94 -7.18 -2.27
CA ILE A 23 -9.65 -7.33 -3.55
C ILE A 23 -9.69 -8.77 -4.06
N ASP A 24 -8.80 -9.62 -3.59
CA ASP A 24 -8.72 -11.04 -3.93
C ASP A 24 -9.89 -11.88 -3.38
N GLN A 25 -10.72 -11.31 -2.51
CA GLN A 25 -11.79 -12.01 -1.82
C GLN A 25 -13.08 -12.08 -2.64
N ASP A 26 -13.24 -11.21 -3.62
CA ASP A 26 -14.50 -11.01 -4.31
C ASP A 26 -14.25 -10.75 -5.81
N GLU A 27 -15.11 -11.32 -6.67
CA GLU A 27 -14.98 -11.20 -8.13
C GLU A 27 -15.11 -9.74 -8.60
N TYR A 28 -16.08 -8.99 -8.06
CA TYR A 28 -16.30 -7.61 -8.42
C TYR A 28 -15.10 -6.73 -8.01
N LEU A 29 -14.53 -6.98 -6.83
CA LEU A 29 -13.35 -6.26 -6.36
C LEU A 29 -12.10 -6.65 -7.17
N SER A 30 -11.93 -7.94 -7.48
CA SER A 30 -10.81 -8.40 -8.32
C SER A 30 -10.84 -7.77 -9.71
N ALA A 31 -12.04 -7.57 -10.27
CA ALA A 31 -12.24 -6.95 -11.58
C ALA A 31 -11.82 -5.45 -11.64
N ILE A 32 -11.54 -4.81 -10.52
CA ILE A 32 -10.97 -3.46 -10.50
C ILE A 32 -9.63 -3.42 -11.25
N LEU A 33 -8.86 -4.50 -11.22
CA LEU A 33 -7.60 -4.60 -11.96
C LEU A 33 -7.79 -4.66 -13.49
N ASP A 34 -8.98 -4.96 -13.97
CA ASP A 34 -9.31 -4.96 -15.41
C ASP A 34 -9.75 -3.56 -15.89
N ASN A 35 -9.84 -2.58 -15.01
CA ASN A 35 -10.24 -1.23 -15.35
C ASN A 35 -9.13 -0.51 -16.11
N GLU A 36 -9.42 -0.03 -17.33
CA GLU A 36 -8.46 0.62 -18.23
C GLU A 36 -7.75 1.84 -17.60
N MET A 37 -8.41 2.56 -16.69
CA MET A 37 -7.80 3.68 -15.97
C MET A 37 -6.75 3.18 -14.97
N ILE A 38 -7.05 2.14 -14.22
CA ILE A 38 -6.13 1.54 -13.23
C ILE A 38 -4.91 0.97 -13.96
N ASP A 39 -5.14 0.17 -14.99
CA ASP A 39 -4.08 -0.40 -15.83
C ASP A 39 -3.24 0.70 -16.51
N GLY A 40 -3.88 1.70 -17.12
CA GLY A 40 -3.20 2.81 -17.80
C GLY A 40 -2.35 3.68 -16.86
N ILE A 41 -2.78 3.91 -15.62
CA ILE A 41 -1.97 4.62 -14.61
C ILE A 41 -0.78 3.75 -14.20
N ALA A 42 -1.01 2.48 -13.87
CA ALA A 42 0.05 1.58 -13.44
C ALA A 42 1.10 1.39 -14.54
N SER A 43 0.70 1.07 -15.76
CA SER A 43 1.59 0.87 -16.90
C SER A 43 2.38 2.11 -17.28
N SER A 44 1.77 3.30 -17.20
CA SER A 44 2.47 4.56 -17.48
C SER A 44 3.63 4.89 -16.53
N ILE A 45 3.56 4.35 -15.30
CA ILE A 45 4.57 4.60 -14.24
C ILE A 45 5.57 3.45 -14.13
N LEU A 46 5.10 2.21 -14.27
CA LEU A 46 5.87 1.00 -13.93
C LEU A 46 6.28 0.17 -15.15
N GLY A 47 5.75 0.50 -16.35
CA GLY A 47 5.89 -0.33 -17.56
C GLY A 47 4.70 -1.27 -17.75
N ASP A 48 4.51 -1.74 -19.00
CA ASP A 48 3.33 -2.53 -19.40
C ASP A 48 3.24 -3.91 -18.73
N ASP A 49 4.34 -4.42 -18.20
CA ASP A 49 4.47 -5.74 -17.57
C ASP A 49 4.54 -5.68 -16.04
N TYR A 50 4.11 -4.59 -15.44
CA TYR A 50 4.13 -4.42 -13.98
C TYR A 50 3.48 -5.59 -13.23
N ASN A 51 3.86 -5.76 -11.97
CA ASN A 51 3.25 -6.71 -11.05
C ASN A 51 2.17 -6.03 -10.19
N TYR A 52 0.96 -6.57 -10.13
CA TYR A 52 0.10 -6.38 -8.97
C TYR A 52 0.67 -7.18 -7.80
N THR A 53 0.83 -6.58 -6.63
CA THR A 53 1.51 -7.25 -5.51
C THR A 53 0.59 -7.64 -4.37
N SER A 54 -0.33 -6.77 -3.99
CA SER A 54 -1.26 -7.02 -2.88
C SER A 54 -2.32 -5.93 -2.77
N SER A 55 -3.29 -6.17 -1.89
CA SER A 55 -4.27 -5.15 -1.49
C SER A 55 -4.59 -5.25 -0.01
N ASP A 56 -5.00 -4.14 0.58
CA ASP A 56 -5.52 -4.11 1.94
C ASP A 56 -6.78 -3.25 2.04
N GLY A 57 -7.83 -3.81 2.63
CA GLY A 57 -9.03 -3.11 3.02
C GLY A 57 -8.91 -2.64 4.47
N ASN A 58 -9.20 -1.37 4.72
CA ASN A 58 -8.94 -0.76 6.00
C ASN A 58 -10.17 -0.05 6.56
N PHE A 59 -10.38 -0.28 7.84
CA PHE A 59 -11.27 0.53 8.65
C PHE A 59 -10.41 1.18 9.74
N TYR A 60 -9.99 2.40 9.49
CA TYR A 60 -9.10 3.13 10.39
C TYR A 60 -9.81 3.73 11.58
N VAL A 61 -9.07 3.79 12.68
CA VAL A 61 -9.41 4.52 13.90
C VAL A 61 -8.22 5.38 14.27
N GLY A 62 -8.48 6.67 14.50
CA GLY A 62 -7.46 7.63 14.89
C GLY A 62 -6.46 7.97 13.78
N ASP A 63 -5.29 8.37 14.21
CA ASP A 63 -4.23 8.88 13.38
C ASP A 63 -3.28 7.80 12.89
N THR A 64 -2.58 8.11 11.80
CA THR A 64 -1.45 7.34 11.33
C THR A 64 -0.25 8.28 11.24
N GLY A 65 0.78 8.03 12.04
CA GLY A 65 2.00 8.85 12.08
C GLY A 65 2.78 8.80 10.77
N TRP A 66 3.76 9.68 10.64
CA TRP A 66 4.63 9.80 9.47
C TRP A 66 5.45 8.54 9.24
N HIS A 67 5.34 7.96 8.05
CA HIS A 67 6.08 6.78 7.63
C HIS A 67 6.22 6.73 6.10
N SER A 68 6.98 5.79 5.60
CA SER A 68 6.95 5.33 4.22
C SER A 68 6.78 3.82 4.23
N ASP A 69 6.17 3.25 3.20
CA ASP A 69 5.95 1.80 3.11
C ASP A 69 7.25 1.03 2.81
N GLY A 70 8.24 1.71 2.23
CA GLY A 70 9.57 1.16 2.03
C GLY A 70 10.50 2.12 1.32
N TYR A 71 11.47 2.71 2.02
CA TYR A 71 12.43 3.63 1.41
C TYR A 71 13.71 2.93 0.95
N THR A 72 14.38 2.20 1.83
CA THR A 72 15.68 1.59 1.56
C THR A 72 15.61 0.15 1.05
N ARG A 73 14.46 -0.51 1.22
CA ARG A 73 14.30 -1.94 0.94
C ARG A 73 13.81 -2.26 -0.46
N ILE A 74 13.35 -1.25 -1.21
CA ILE A 74 12.71 -1.45 -2.49
C ILE A 74 13.67 -1.00 -3.60
N LYS A 75 14.26 -1.96 -4.32
CA LYS A 75 15.06 -1.69 -5.53
C LYS A 75 14.18 -1.18 -6.67
N TYR A 76 13.05 -1.84 -6.87
CA TYR A 76 12.07 -1.56 -7.93
C TYR A 76 11.07 -0.48 -7.50
N VAL A 77 10.64 0.34 -8.45
CA VAL A 77 9.60 1.33 -8.16
C VAL A 77 8.30 0.60 -7.76
N SER A 78 7.71 1.06 -6.69
CA SER A 78 6.41 0.55 -6.22
C SER A 78 5.47 1.71 -5.96
N ILE A 79 4.22 1.55 -6.37
CA ILE A 79 3.17 2.53 -6.14
C ILE A 79 2.01 1.91 -5.37
N LYS A 80 1.35 2.77 -4.61
CA LYS A 80 0.09 2.46 -3.95
C LYS A 80 -1.02 3.30 -4.59
N MET A 81 -2.12 2.64 -4.90
CA MET A 81 -3.37 3.27 -5.28
C MET A 81 -4.35 3.14 -4.13
N ALA A 82 -4.80 4.26 -3.58
CA ALA A 82 -5.71 4.32 -2.45
C ALA A 82 -7.06 4.86 -2.87
N MET A 83 -8.13 4.16 -2.51
CA MET A 83 -9.52 4.55 -2.73
C MET A 83 -10.24 4.71 -1.40
N TYR A 84 -10.73 5.90 -1.12
CA TYR A 84 -11.52 6.19 0.07
C TYR A 84 -12.99 5.88 -0.19
N LEU A 85 -13.63 5.24 0.78
CA LEU A 85 -15.07 4.96 0.76
C LEU A 85 -15.87 6.01 1.54
N ASP A 86 -15.17 6.88 2.27
CA ASP A 86 -15.71 8.00 3.02
C ASP A 86 -14.98 9.27 2.56
N ALA A 87 -15.69 10.40 2.52
CA ALA A 87 -15.05 11.68 2.23
C ALA A 87 -14.09 12.06 3.35
N VAL A 88 -12.88 12.48 2.99
CA VAL A 88 -11.81 12.83 3.94
C VAL A 88 -11.22 14.18 3.61
N THR A 89 -11.02 14.99 4.65
CA THR A 89 -10.43 16.33 4.58
C THR A 89 -9.15 16.39 5.42
N SER A 90 -8.47 17.52 5.37
CA SER A 90 -7.29 17.80 6.22
C SER A 90 -7.54 17.60 7.72
N ASN A 91 -8.80 17.70 8.16
CA ASN A 91 -9.19 17.55 9.56
C ASN A 91 -9.88 16.22 9.88
N THR A 92 -10.13 15.38 8.88
CA THR A 92 -10.84 14.11 9.06
C THR A 92 -10.05 12.90 8.56
N GLY A 93 -8.73 13.05 8.41
CA GLY A 93 -7.84 11.94 8.15
C GLY A 93 -7.56 11.66 6.67
N CYS A 94 -7.55 12.69 5.79
CA CYS A 94 -7.01 12.52 4.46
C CYS A 94 -5.53 12.16 4.49
N LEU A 95 -5.02 11.65 3.39
CA LEU A 95 -3.59 11.42 3.24
C LEU A 95 -2.85 12.77 3.23
N ARG A 96 -1.77 12.85 4.00
CA ARG A 96 -0.80 13.96 3.96
C ARG A 96 0.51 13.42 3.45
N VAL A 97 1.17 14.16 2.57
CA VAL A 97 2.43 13.75 1.93
C VAL A 97 3.47 14.86 2.01
N ILE A 98 4.74 14.48 2.14
CA ILE A 98 5.87 15.42 2.01
C ILE A 98 6.41 15.28 0.58
N PRO A 99 6.15 16.24 -0.30
CA PRO A 99 6.65 16.20 -1.68
C PRO A 99 8.18 16.08 -1.73
N GLY A 100 8.70 15.28 -2.68
CA GLY A 100 10.13 15.05 -2.84
C GLY A 100 10.74 14.00 -1.90
N SER A 101 10.07 13.61 -0.84
CA SER A 101 10.59 12.66 0.16
C SER A 101 10.81 11.23 -0.34
N HIS A 102 10.45 10.94 -1.57
CA HIS A 102 10.65 9.62 -2.21
C HIS A 102 11.94 9.53 -3.05
N HIS A 103 12.64 10.64 -3.24
CA HIS A 103 13.86 10.66 -4.05
C HIS A 103 15.03 10.04 -3.29
N VAL A 104 15.49 8.87 -3.72
CA VAL A 104 16.67 8.21 -3.15
C VAL A 104 17.92 9.00 -3.52
N GLY A 105 18.81 9.23 -2.54
CA GLY A 105 20.01 10.03 -2.73
C GLY A 105 19.83 11.54 -2.58
N ASP A 106 18.59 12.00 -2.37
CA ASP A 106 18.33 13.40 -2.03
C ASP A 106 18.52 13.62 -0.53
N ALA A 107 19.32 14.62 -0.16
CA ALA A 107 19.70 14.87 1.24
C ALA A 107 18.48 15.19 2.14
N PHE A 108 17.45 15.86 1.62
CA PHE A 108 16.22 16.12 2.38
C PHE A 108 15.42 14.85 2.59
N ALA A 109 15.26 14.04 1.55
CA ALA A 109 14.57 12.76 1.66
C ALA A 109 15.29 11.81 2.62
N GLU A 110 16.62 11.72 2.53
CA GLU A 110 17.43 10.92 3.44
C GLU A 110 17.29 11.38 4.89
N PHE A 111 17.39 12.68 5.17
CA PHE A 111 17.15 13.22 6.50
C PHE A 111 15.80 12.78 7.07
N LEU A 112 14.72 12.88 6.31
CA LEU A 112 13.39 12.47 6.75
C LEU A 112 13.30 10.98 7.06
N HIS A 113 14.05 10.15 6.34
CA HIS A 113 14.03 8.70 6.50
C HIS A 113 14.96 8.20 7.60
N GLU A 114 16.15 8.76 7.75
CA GLU A 114 17.09 8.43 8.82
C GLU A 114 16.52 8.75 10.20
N ALA A 115 15.94 9.92 10.37
CA ALA A 115 15.29 10.30 11.60
C ALA A 115 14.19 9.32 12.02
N SER A 116 13.47 8.73 11.07
CA SER A 116 12.42 7.74 11.35
C SER A 116 12.92 6.30 11.47
N HIS A 117 14.12 5.99 10.98
CA HIS A 117 14.67 4.63 11.01
C HIS A 117 15.32 4.27 12.35
N ASN A 118 15.91 5.26 13.01
CA ASN A 118 16.61 5.08 14.29
C ASN A 118 15.68 5.04 15.50
N SER A 119 14.37 5.17 15.30
CA SER A 119 13.44 5.41 16.40
C SER A 119 12.16 4.60 16.33
N LYS A 120 12.23 3.31 16.50
CA LYS A 120 11.02 2.50 16.79
C LYS A 120 10.30 2.93 18.09
N GLN A 121 10.85 3.87 18.84
CA GLN A 121 10.40 4.31 20.16
C GLN A 121 10.22 5.82 20.32
N GLN A 122 10.55 6.64 19.31
CA GLN A 122 10.43 8.09 19.39
C GLN A 122 9.22 8.62 18.62
N THR A 123 8.56 9.63 19.16
CA THR A 123 7.48 10.34 18.47
C THR A 123 8.05 11.26 17.38
N GLN A 124 7.24 11.71 16.41
CA GLN A 124 7.69 12.69 15.44
C GLN A 124 8.14 14.01 16.09
N GLU A 125 7.53 14.37 17.22
CA GLU A 125 7.92 15.56 17.98
C GLU A 125 9.33 15.45 18.52
N GLU A 126 9.73 14.29 19.02
CA GLU A 126 11.09 14.02 19.46
C GLU A 126 12.10 13.98 18.30
N LEU A 127 11.67 13.55 17.11
CA LEU A 127 12.52 13.42 15.94
C LEU A 127 12.72 14.73 15.18
N TRP A 128 11.66 15.50 14.99
CA TRP A 128 11.64 16.68 14.13
C TRP A 128 11.38 17.99 14.89
N GLY A 129 11.14 17.92 16.20
CA GLY A 129 10.90 19.09 17.07
C GLY A 129 9.52 19.73 16.87
N ILE A 130 8.61 19.09 16.11
CA ILE A 130 7.26 19.57 15.88
C ILE A 130 6.25 18.41 15.95
N THR A 131 5.00 18.71 16.30
CA THR A 131 3.97 17.68 16.35
C THR A 131 3.69 17.13 14.94
N GLY A 132 3.31 15.85 14.84
CA GLY A 132 3.11 15.20 13.54
C GLY A 132 2.09 15.91 12.66
N ILE A 133 1.04 16.49 13.25
CA ILE A 133 0.00 17.24 12.52
C ILE A 133 0.51 18.57 11.96
N ASP A 134 1.51 19.18 12.59
CA ASP A 134 2.08 20.49 12.23
C ASP A 134 3.21 20.37 11.20
N VAL A 135 3.65 19.15 10.88
CA VAL A 135 4.66 18.94 9.83
C VAL A 135 4.17 19.52 8.51
N PRO A 136 4.95 20.42 7.85
CA PRO A 136 4.61 20.98 6.56
C PRO A 136 4.39 19.87 5.51
N ALA A 137 3.19 19.77 4.99
CA ALA A 137 2.78 18.71 4.08
C ALA A 137 1.62 19.13 3.19
N VAL A 138 1.43 18.40 2.10
CA VAL A 138 0.27 18.55 1.23
C VAL A 138 -0.81 17.59 1.69
N ALA A 139 -2.00 18.12 1.99
CA ALA A 139 -3.19 17.34 2.32
C ALA A 139 -3.91 16.94 1.01
N LEU A 140 -4.13 15.65 0.81
CA LEU A 140 -4.83 15.10 -0.36
C LEU A 140 -6.28 14.77 0.06
N GLU A 141 -7.11 15.81 0.12
CA GLU A 141 -8.53 15.64 0.41
C GLU A 141 -9.20 14.82 -0.69
N SER A 142 -10.05 13.88 -0.33
CA SER A 142 -10.61 12.91 -1.28
C SER A 142 -12.08 12.61 -0.97
N ASN A 143 -12.85 12.37 -2.02
CA ASN A 143 -14.22 11.89 -1.96
C ASN A 143 -14.29 10.41 -2.36
N PRO A 144 -15.38 9.70 -2.03
CA PRO A 144 -15.63 8.38 -2.57
C PRO A 144 -15.60 8.38 -4.11
N GLY A 145 -14.75 7.52 -4.68
CA GLY A 145 -14.50 7.45 -6.11
C GLY A 145 -13.21 8.14 -6.58
N ASP A 146 -12.60 8.99 -5.74
CA ASP A 146 -11.29 9.54 -6.04
C ASP A 146 -10.19 8.47 -5.84
N LEU A 147 -9.19 8.51 -6.71
CA LEU A 147 -8.01 7.65 -6.65
C LEU A 147 -6.77 8.48 -6.29
N VAL A 148 -6.13 8.13 -5.20
CA VAL A 148 -4.85 8.72 -4.79
C VAL A 148 -3.72 7.74 -5.11
N VAL A 149 -2.78 8.17 -5.95
CA VAL A 149 -1.64 7.34 -6.38
C VAL A 149 -0.34 7.95 -5.84
N PHE A 150 0.49 7.14 -5.20
CA PHE A 150 1.76 7.61 -4.67
C PHE A 150 2.82 6.51 -4.60
N ASN A 151 4.09 6.93 -4.62
CA ASN A 151 5.24 6.05 -4.50
C ASN A 151 5.36 5.51 -3.06
N HIS A 152 5.65 4.23 -2.88
CA HIS A 152 5.83 3.60 -1.55
C HIS A 152 6.93 4.25 -0.71
N ARG A 153 7.91 4.90 -1.34
CA ARG A 153 8.97 5.64 -0.63
C ARG A 153 8.51 6.99 -0.09
N LEU A 154 7.38 7.52 -0.58
CA LEU A 154 6.89 8.83 -0.17
C LEU A 154 6.54 8.84 1.31
N LYS A 155 7.03 9.86 2.04
CA LYS A 155 6.68 10.08 3.44
C LYS A 155 5.24 10.54 3.51
N HIS A 156 4.43 9.80 4.22
CA HIS A 156 3.00 10.08 4.33
C HIS A 156 2.45 9.81 5.74
N SER A 157 1.32 10.41 6.01
CA SER A 157 0.62 10.32 7.30
C SER A 157 -0.88 10.58 7.12
N SER A 158 -1.61 10.52 8.23
CA SER A 158 -3.03 10.88 8.28
C SER A 158 -3.38 11.29 9.71
N PHE A 159 -3.94 12.48 9.89
CA PHE A 159 -4.33 13.04 11.19
C PHE A 159 -5.78 13.48 11.20
N GLY A 160 -6.36 13.54 12.40
CA GLY A 160 -7.77 13.92 12.60
C GLY A 160 -8.78 12.83 12.21
N GLY A 161 -8.30 11.63 11.92
CA GLY A 161 -9.17 10.50 11.58
C GLY A 161 -9.95 10.00 12.79
N GLY A 162 -11.28 10.14 12.78
CA GLY A 162 -12.16 9.61 13.82
C GLY A 162 -12.15 8.07 13.92
N ASP A 163 -13.32 7.48 14.14
CA ASP A 163 -13.48 6.05 14.38
C ASP A 163 -14.12 5.29 13.19
N SER A 164 -14.18 5.90 12.00
CA SER A 164 -15.01 5.36 10.91
C SER A 164 -14.48 5.65 9.49
N ARG A 165 -13.18 5.81 9.31
CA ARG A 165 -12.57 6.04 7.99
C ARG A 165 -12.30 4.72 7.28
N ARG A 166 -13.00 4.48 6.17
CA ARG A 166 -12.86 3.28 5.35
C ARG A 166 -12.13 3.60 4.06
N MET A 167 -11.20 2.75 3.70
CA MET A 167 -10.50 2.80 2.44
C MET A 167 -9.94 1.42 2.08
N PHE A 168 -9.59 1.23 0.83
CA PHE A 168 -8.74 0.11 0.45
C PHE A 168 -7.58 0.59 -0.43
N THR A 169 -6.54 -0.21 -0.48
CA THR A 169 -5.36 0.06 -1.30
C THR A 169 -5.07 -1.11 -2.21
N MET A 170 -4.47 -0.80 -3.34
CA MET A 170 -3.87 -1.75 -4.26
C MET A 170 -2.40 -1.36 -4.43
N ASN A 171 -1.52 -2.33 -4.39
CA ASN A 171 -0.08 -2.12 -4.47
C ASN A 171 0.45 -2.74 -5.76
N PHE A 172 1.31 -1.99 -6.45
CA PHE A 172 1.89 -2.38 -7.73
C PHE A 172 3.38 -2.12 -7.73
N GLN A 173 4.13 -2.89 -8.51
CA GLN A 173 5.58 -2.80 -8.58
C GLN A 173 6.07 -3.08 -10.00
N GLU A 174 7.19 -2.47 -10.39
CA GLU A 174 7.88 -2.82 -11.62
C GLU A 174 8.14 -4.33 -11.73
N HIS A 175 8.15 -4.83 -12.95
CA HIS A 175 8.58 -6.18 -13.26
C HIS A 175 10.06 -6.37 -12.87
N HIS A 176 10.39 -7.48 -12.21
CA HIS A 176 11.75 -7.77 -11.77
C HIS A 176 12.57 -8.39 -12.91
N LEU A 177 13.84 -7.98 -13.01
CA LEU A 177 14.79 -8.63 -13.89
C LEU A 177 15.10 -10.06 -13.42
N ASN A 178 15.49 -10.93 -14.32
CA ASN A 178 15.79 -12.35 -14.00
C ASN A 178 16.85 -12.51 -12.91
N GLU A 179 17.84 -11.63 -12.86
CA GLU A 179 18.90 -11.62 -11.85
C GLU A 179 18.39 -11.25 -10.44
N ASP A 180 17.25 -10.58 -10.36
CA ASP A 180 16.62 -10.12 -9.12
C ASP A 180 15.45 -10.99 -8.66
N LEU A 181 15.17 -12.12 -9.29
CA LEU A 181 14.13 -13.06 -8.85
C LEU A 181 14.27 -13.52 -7.39
N PRO A 182 15.46 -13.61 -6.79
CA PRO A 182 15.59 -13.83 -5.34
C PRO A 182 14.91 -12.75 -4.51
N LEU A 183 15.02 -11.46 -4.89
CA LEU A 183 14.36 -10.35 -4.21
C LEU A 183 12.83 -10.44 -4.35
N LEU A 184 12.35 -10.83 -5.53
CA LEU A 184 10.94 -11.07 -5.77
C LEU A 184 10.38 -12.18 -4.87
N LYS A 185 11.10 -13.29 -4.74
CA LYS A 185 10.72 -14.42 -3.87
C LYS A 185 10.63 -14.00 -2.41
N ASP A 186 11.58 -13.22 -1.93
CA ASP A 186 11.58 -12.68 -0.57
C ASP A 186 10.35 -11.76 -0.35
N ASP A 187 10.03 -10.92 -1.33
CA ASP A 187 8.86 -10.05 -1.28
C ASP A 187 7.55 -10.85 -1.26
N ILE A 188 7.41 -11.85 -2.14
CA ILE A 188 6.26 -12.75 -2.15
C ILE A 188 6.12 -13.44 -0.78
N GLY A 189 7.20 -13.98 -0.22
CA GLY A 189 7.21 -14.65 1.08
C GLY A 189 6.78 -13.72 2.23
N ASN A 190 7.24 -12.47 2.20
CA ASN A 190 6.87 -11.47 3.21
C ASN A 190 5.38 -11.12 3.15
N LEU A 191 4.79 -11.04 1.98
CA LEU A 191 3.36 -10.76 1.81
C LEU A 191 2.49 -11.98 2.10
N ALA A 192 2.95 -13.17 1.73
CA ALA A 192 2.24 -14.43 1.94
C ALA A 192 2.03 -14.81 3.42
N ARG A 193 2.67 -14.11 4.37
CA ARG A 193 2.39 -14.27 5.81
C ARG A 193 0.93 -14.02 6.17
N PHE A 194 0.21 -13.24 5.36
CA PHE A 194 -1.22 -12.94 5.53
C PHE A 194 -2.12 -13.89 4.74
N TRP A 195 -1.53 -14.59 3.76
CA TRP A 195 -2.24 -15.51 2.87
C TRP A 195 -1.41 -16.78 2.73
N PRO A 196 -1.74 -17.84 3.44
CA PRO A 196 -0.86 -19.00 3.56
C PRO A 196 -0.53 -19.60 2.19
N LYS A 197 0.76 -19.65 1.90
CA LYS A 197 1.38 -20.39 0.81
C LYS A 197 0.94 -20.01 -0.62
N ARG A 198 0.49 -18.78 -0.85
CA ARG A 198 0.12 -18.31 -2.19
C ARG A 198 0.41 -16.82 -2.36
N ALA A 199 0.72 -16.42 -3.60
CA ALA A 199 0.85 -15.01 -3.96
C ALA A 199 -0.52 -14.33 -4.02
N TYR A 200 -1.56 -15.05 -4.48
CA TYR A 200 -2.89 -14.50 -4.72
C TYR A 200 -4.00 -15.42 -4.20
N GLY A 201 -5.16 -14.81 -3.94
CA GLY A 201 -6.37 -15.51 -3.52
C GLY A 201 -7.02 -16.31 -4.64
N LYS A 202 -7.87 -17.28 -4.23
CA LYS A 202 -8.56 -18.19 -5.15
C LYS A 202 -9.44 -17.44 -6.16
N VAL A 203 -10.23 -16.47 -5.68
CA VAL A 203 -11.16 -15.71 -6.55
C VAL A 203 -10.37 -14.90 -7.58
N MET A 204 -9.29 -14.23 -7.18
CA MET A 204 -8.39 -13.53 -8.09
C MET A 204 -7.93 -14.45 -9.23
N MET A 205 -7.48 -15.65 -8.90
CA MET A 205 -6.96 -16.62 -9.87
C MET A 205 -8.02 -17.20 -10.80
N GLU A 206 -9.21 -17.50 -10.27
CA GLU A 206 -10.29 -18.12 -11.04
C GLU A 206 -11.01 -17.14 -11.98
N THR A 207 -10.92 -15.84 -11.69
CA THR A 207 -11.61 -14.80 -12.46
C THR A 207 -10.69 -13.98 -13.36
N ALA A 208 -9.37 -14.18 -13.27
CA ALA A 208 -8.41 -13.43 -14.08
C ALA A 208 -8.51 -13.80 -15.56
N GLY A 209 -8.87 -12.83 -16.41
CA GLY A 209 -8.69 -12.91 -17.85
C GLY A 209 -7.22 -12.67 -18.26
N ALA A 210 -6.91 -12.79 -19.54
CA ALA A 210 -5.55 -12.66 -20.07
C ALA A 210 -4.89 -11.29 -19.71
N SER A 211 -5.64 -10.22 -19.71
CA SER A 211 -5.15 -8.89 -19.36
C SER A 211 -4.65 -8.85 -17.91
N ARG A 212 -5.50 -9.25 -16.95
CA ARG A 212 -5.11 -9.28 -15.54
C ARG A 212 -4.00 -10.27 -15.27
N MET A 213 -4.05 -11.46 -15.88
CA MET A 213 -3.07 -12.53 -15.69
C MET A 213 -1.65 -12.06 -16.00
N LYS A 214 -1.45 -11.23 -17.01
CA LYS A 214 -0.17 -10.62 -17.36
C LYS A 214 0.52 -9.97 -16.16
N HIS A 215 -0.24 -9.37 -15.24
CA HIS A 215 0.26 -8.69 -14.06
C HIS A 215 0.38 -9.58 -12.81
N LEU A 216 0.00 -10.85 -12.93
CA LEU A 216 0.11 -11.85 -11.87
C LEU A 216 1.20 -12.89 -12.16
N GLU A 217 1.52 -13.15 -13.42
CA GLU A 217 2.33 -14.28 -13.89
C GLU A 217 3.71 -14.34 -13.26
N GLN A 218 4.43 -13.22 -13.16
CA GLN A 218 5.79 -13.25 -12.62
C GLN A 218 5.80 -13.69 -11.15
N ARG A 219 4.86 -13.24 -10.35
CA ARG A 219 4.75 -13.62 -8.93
C ARG A 219 4.29 -15.06 -8.79
N LEU A 220 3.34 -15.51 -9.59
CA LEU A 220 2.89 -16.91 -9.62
C LEU A 220 4.02 -17.87 -10.00
N ALA A 221 4.81 -17.54 -11.01
CA ALA A 221 5.96 -18.36 -11.42
C ALA A 221 7.05 -18.46 -10.33
N ASN A 222 7.03 -17.58 -9.33
CA ASN A 222 8.05 -17.50 -8.29
C ASN A 222 7.54 -17.80 -6.87
N GLU A 223 6.30 -18.31 -6.71
CA GLU A 223 5.73 -18.62 -5.39
C GLU A 223 6.03 -20.06 -4.88
N ALA A 224 6.69 -20.90 -5.67
CA ALA A 224 6.88 -22.32 -5.35
C ALA A 224 7.58 -22.58 -4.00
N HIS A 225 8.35 -21.61 -3.49
CA HIS A 225 9.02 -21.71 -2.19
C HIS A 225 8.05 -21.59 -1.00
N LEU A 226 6.78 -21.23 -1.24
CA LEU A 226 5.73 -21.16 -0.23
C LEU A 226 5.05 -22.51 0.01
N ALA A 227 5.29 -23.49 -0.84
CA ALA A 227 4.67 -24.82 -0.80
C ALA A 227 5.19 -25.70 0.35
#